data_f61e742d87862b86e09246fe36f8ceb5
#
_entry.id   f61e742d87862b86e09246fe36f8ceb5
#
_cell.length_a   1.000
_cell.length_b   1.000
_cell.length_c   1.000
_cell.angle_alpha   90.00
_cell.angle_beta   90.00
_cell.angle_gamma   90.00
#
_symmetry.space_group_name_H-M   'P 1'
#
loop_
_entity.id
_entity.type
_entity.pdbx_description
1 polymer ?
#
loop_
_entity_poly.entity_id
_entity_poly.type
_entity_poly.pdbx_seq_one_letter_code
_entity_poly.pdbx_strand_id
1 'polypeptide(L)'
;GSDDFFGLLDETEGEWSPQTSSERIDVGIGRFPVNTLAQARGLMQKIQRYESAESLGDWRNRFVFVADDDFPEVERNRDLHALNADGTAVEIDKNGTATRVDKIYMLSYPVENSAEGRRLAGVRSDMIRAFNEGALVVNYSGHGGQFVLSDEKIFTVDDVPLLTNADRPTIFVTATCQLGRYDDHESSSWA
;
A
#
# COMPACT_ATOMS: atom_id res chain seq x y z
N GLY A 1 16.05 -1.04 -11.30
CA GLY A 1 15.42 -0.51 -12.52
C GLY A 1 14.16 0.26 -12.16
N SER A 2 13.81 1.22 -13.00
CA SER A 2 12.55 1.97 -12.88
C SER A 2 11.73 1.75 -14.15
N ASP A 3 10.41 1.71 -14.00
CA ASP A 3 9.50 1.66 -15.14
C ASP A 3 9.24 3.04 -15.75
N ASP A 4 9.71 4.11 -15.12
CA ASP A 4 9.54 5.50 -15.57
C ASP A 4 10.03 5.72 -17.01
N PHE A 5 11.06 4.97 -17.42
CA PHE A 5 11.57 5.00 -18.80
C PHE A 5 10.48 4.83 -19.87
N PHE A 6 9.47 4.01 -19.60
CA PHE A 6 8.37 3.79 -20.53
C PHE A 6 7.35 4.93 -20.55
N GLY A 7 7.46 5.87 -19.64
CA GLY A 7 6.62 7.05 -19.55
C GLY A 7 7.25 8.31 -20.11
N LEU A 8 8.51 8.26 -20.56
CA LEU A 8 9.24 9.33 -21.19
C LEU A 8 9.06 9.21 -22.71
N LEU A 9 8.38 10.15 -23.34
CA LEU A 9 7.97 10.07 -24.74
C LEU A 9 8.69 11.05 -25.67
N ASP A 10 9.41 12.02 -25.12
CA ASP A 10 10.17 12.99 -25.89
C ASP A 10 11.50 12.41 -26.39
N GLU A 11 11.90 12.74 -27.63
CA GLU A 11 13.12 12.22 -28.27
C GLU A 11 14.42 12.53 -27.49
N THR A 12 14.38 13.52 -26.62
CA THR A 12 15.55 13.99 -25.85
C THR A 12 15.60 13.44 -24.42
N GLU A 13 14.64 12.63 -24.06
CA GLU A 13 14.49 12.05 -22.72
C GLU A 13 15.01 10.61 -22.64
N GLY A 14 15.10 10.10 -21.41
CA GLY A 14 15.46 8.70 -21.16
C GLY A 14 16.95 8.42 -21.04
N GLU A 15 17.82 9.40 -21.22
CA GLU A 15 19.22 9.27 -20.84
C GLU A 15 19.36 9.47 -19.33
N TRP A 16 19.53 8.38 -18.62
CA TRP A 16 19.67 8.38 -17.18
C TRP A 16 21.00 9.02 -16.76
N SER A 17 20.97 10.30 -16.43
CA SER A 17 22.11 11.04 -15.88
C SER A 17 21.68 11.86 -14.66
N PRO A 18 22.62 12.19 -13.74
CA PRO A 18 22.30 13.08 -12.61
C PRO A 18 21.75 14.44 -13.04
N GLN A 19 22.01 14.87 -14.26
CA GLN A 19 21.57 16.15 -14.82
C GLN A 19 20.14 16.08 -15.38
N THR A 20 19.64 14.88 -15.67
CA THR A 20 18.28 14.64 -16.22
C THR A 20 17.25 14.25 -15.15
N SER A 21 17.59 14.37 -13.87
CA SER A 21 16.71 14.05 -12.74
C SER A 21 15.46 14.92 -12.62
N SER A 22 15.30 15.92 -13.49
CA SER A 22 14.11 16.79 -13.57
C SER A 22 13.11 16.37 -14.65
N GLU A 23 13.40 15.35 -15.43
CA GLU A 23 12.49 14.83 -16.45
C GLU A 23 11.21 14.31 -15.75
N ARG A 24 10.08 14.66 -16.34
CA ARG A 24 8.76 14.22 -15.85
C ARG A 24 8.18 13.22 -16.83
N ILE A 25 7.60 12.18 -16.32
CA ILE A 25 6.87 11.22 -17.15
C ILE A 25 5.65 11.89 -17.80
N ASP A 26 5.45 11.66 -19.09
CA ASP A 26 4.35 12.23 -19.88
C ASP A 26 3.04 11.47 -19.66
N VAL A 27 3.15 10.18 -19.33
CA VAL A 27 2.02 9.29 -19.11
C VAL A 27 2.20 8.48 -17.85
N GLY A 28 1.10 8.17 -17.17
CA GLY A 28 1.12 7.26 -16.03
C GLY A 28 1.52 5.85 -16.46
N ILE A 29 2.48 5.28 -15.75
CA ILE A 29 2.97 3.92 -16.00
C ILE A 29 2.55 3.01 -14.85
N GLY A 30 2.07 1.81 -15.19
CA GLY A 30 1.77 0.74 -14.26
C GLY A 30 2.30 -0.60 -14.77
N ARG A 31 2.86 -1.40 -13.87
CA ARG A 31 3.34 -2.74 -14.19
C ARG A 31 2.36 -3.79 -13.67
N PHE A 32 2.07 -4.77 -14.50
CA PHE A 32 1.39 -5.99 -14.09
C PHE A 32 2.43 -7.09 -13.85
N PRO A 33 2.81 -7.36 -12.59
CA PRO A 33 3.84 -8.34 -12.25
C PRO A 33 3.30 -9.77 -12.35
N VAL A 34 2.88 -10.18 -13.55
CA VAL A 34 2.27 -11.48 -13.82
C VAL A 34 3.24 -12.38 -14.59
N ASN A 35 3.32 -13.65 -14.19
CA ASN A 35 4.19 -14.66 -14.79
C ASN A 35 3.41 -15.69 -15.63
N THR A 36 2.07 -15.69 -15.54
CA THR A 36 1.23 -16.65 -16.26
C THR A 36 0.03 -15.96 -16.89
N LEU A 37 -0.50 -16.59 -17.94
CA LEU A 37 -1.73 -16.13 -18.59
C LEU A 37 -2.94 -16.15 -17.62
N ALA A 38 -2.98 -17.08 -16.68
CA ALA A 38 -4.03 -17.16 -15.67
C ALA A 38 -3.99 -15.94 -14.74
N GLN A 39 -2.80 -15.53 -14.25
CA GLN A 39 -2.62 -14.33 -13.44
C GLN A 39 -3.01 -13.06 -14.24
N ALA A 40 -2.58 -12.95 -15.50
CA ALA A 40 -2.94 -11.82 -16.36
C ALA A 40 -4.47 -11.71 -16.52
N ARG A 41 -5.15 -12.82 -16.79
CA ARG A 41 -6.61 -12.85 -16.90
C ARG A 41 -7.30 -12.48 -15.58
N GLY A 42 -6.81 -13.00 -14.47
CA GLY A 42 -7.34 -12.66 -13.13
C GLY A 42 -7.23 -11.17 -12.82
N LEU A 43 -6.10 -10.56 -13.14
CA LEU A 43 -5.90 -9.12 -12.96
C LEU A 43 -6.82 -8.29 -13.86
N MET A 44 -6.95 -8.67 -15.14
CA MET A 44 -7.91 -7.99 -16.04
C MET A 44 -9.36 -8.11 -15.56
N GLN A 45 -9.77 -9.28 -15.06
CA GLN A 45 -11.09 -9.46 -14.48
C GLN A 45 -11.30 -8.60 -13.22
N LYS A 46 -10.26 -8.45 -12.39
CA LYS A 46 -10.31 -7.55 -11.22
C LYS A 46 -10.55 -6.11 -11.65
N ILE A 47 -9.83 -5.63 -12.67
CA ILE A 47 -9.98 -4.26 -13.20
C ILE A 47 -11.38 -4.07 -13.79
N GLN A 48 -11.85 -4.99 -14.65
CA GLN A 48 -13.19 -4.93 -15.24
C GLN A 48 -14.29 -4.90 -14.17
N ARG A 49 -14.12 -5.70 -13.09
CA ARG A 49 -15.07 -5.69 -11.97
C ARG A 49 -15.03 -4.35 -11.25
N TYR A 50 -13.84 -3.82 -10.97
CA TYR A 50 -13.69 -2.51 -10.34
C TYR A 50 -14.37 -1.39 -11.15
N GLU A 51 -14.31 -1.42 -12.47
CA GLU A 51 -14.92 -0.43 -13.37
C GLU A 51 -16.41 -0.65 -13.59
N SER A 52 -16.95 -1.79 -13.18
CA SER A 52 -18.37 -2.09 -13.38
C SER A 52 -19.28 -1.31 -12.41
N ALA A 53 -20.52 -1.05 -12.86
CA ALA A 53 -21.52 -0.40 -12.02
C ALA A 53 -21.88 -1.23 -10.76
N GLU A 54 -21.74 -2.55 -10.84
CA GLU A 54 -22.04 -3.48 -9.74
C GLU A 54 -21.06 -3.35 -8.57
N SER A 55 -19.86 -2.82 -8.81
CA SER A 55 -18.85 -2.58 -7.79
C SER A 55 -18.96 -1.21 -7.11
N LEU A 56 -19.95 -0.39 -7.50
CA LEU A 56 -20.18 0.89 -6.83
C LEU A 56 -20.73 0.68 -5.42
N GLY A 57 -20.29 1.53 -4.47
CA GLY A 57 -20.74 1.45 -3.10
C GLY A 57 -20.00 2.43 -2.19
N ASP A 58 -20.48 2.56 -0.95
CA ASP A 58 -19.95 3.51 0.04
C ASP A 58 -18.46 3.27 0.37
N TRP A 59 -17.95 2.06 0.14
CA TRP A 59 -16.53 1.74 0.32
C TRP A 59 -15.61 2.61 -0.54
N ARG A 60 -16.10 3.16 -1.66
CA ARG A 60 -15.34 4.07 -2.53
C ARG A 60 -15.16 5.47 -1.94
N ASN A 61 -15.87 5.78 -0.87
CA ASN A 61 -15.70 7.03 -0.13
C ASN A 61 -14.85 6.85 1.13
N ARG A 62 -14.34 5.62 1.38
CA ARG A 62 -13.55 5.29 2.55
C ARG A 62 -12.06 5.28 2.23
N PHE A 63 -11.29 5.97 3.08
CA PHE A 63 -9.84 6.01 3.08
C PHE A 63 -9.34 5.46 4.42
N VAL A 64 -8.36 4.58 4.40
CA VAL A 64 -7.76 4.02 5.60
C VAL A 64 -6.28 4.37 5.62
N PHE A 65 -5.83 5.00 6.69
CA PHE A 65 -4.43 5.35 6.89
C PHE A 65 -3.84 4.45 7.98
N VAL A 66 -2.80 3.73 7.61
CA VAL A 66 -2.05 2.84 8.50
C VAL A 66 -0.66 3.41 8.67
N ALA A 67 -0.19 3.55 9.91
CA ALA A 67 1.13 4.10 10.19
C ALA A 67 1.87 3.27 11.23
N ASP A 68 3.15 3.07 10.94
CA ASP A 68 4.14 2.46 11.82
C ASP A 68 4.42 3.37 13.03
N ASP A 69 4.99 2.81 14.09
CA ASP A 69 5.34 3.51 15.33
C ASP A 69 6.85 3.82 15.44
N ASP A 70 7.57 3.70 14.34
CA ASP A 70 9.02 3.96 14.24
C ASP A 70 9.89 3.13 15.20
N PHE A 71 9.37 2.02 15.75
CA PHE A 71 10.18 1.11 16.57
C PHE A 71 11.22 0.36 15.71
N PRO A 72 12.47 0.16 16.15
CA PRO A 72 13.07 0.54 17.43
C PRO A 72 13.69 1.95 17.49
N GLU A 73 13.50 2.78 16.48
CA GLU A 73 14.13 4.10 16.36
C GLU A 73 13.44 5.21 17.17
N VAL A 74 12.60 4.85 18.12
CA VAL A 74 11.80 5.76 18.96
C VAL A 74 12.63 6.86 19.65
N GLU A 75 13.92 6.64 19.84
CA GLU A 75 14.83 7.64 20.44
C GLU A 75 15.03 8.88 19.55
N ARG A 76 14.71 8.81 18.27
CA ARG A 76 14.74 9.96 17.36
C ARG A 76 13.47 10.79 17.42
N ASN A 77 12.50 10.38 18.22
CA ASN A 77 11.39 11.15 18.76
C ASN A 77 10.53 11.85 17.72
N ARG A 78 10.07 11.14 16.67
CA ARG A 78 9.32 11.86 15.64
C ARG A 78 8.16 11.12 15.03
N ASP A 79 7.70 10.00 15.47
CA ASP A 79 6.48 9.36 14.93
C ASP A 79 6.18 9.79 13.46
N LEU A 80 7.24 9.82 12.62
CA LEU A 80 7.20 10.47 11.31
C LEU A 80 6.18 9.80 10.39
N HIS A 81 6.04 8.50 10.51
CA HIS A 81 5.08 7.75 9.72
C HIS A 81 3.66 8.13 10.11
N ALA A 82 3.37 8.22 11.40
CA ALA A 82 2.06 8.63 11.90
C ALA A 82 1.76 10.09 11.57
N LEU A 83 2.73 11.00 11.71
CA LEU A 83 2.56 12.42 11.39
C LEU A 83 2.30 12.65 9.90
N ASN A 84 3.04 11.98 9.02
CA ASN A 84 2.85 12.09 7.58
C ASN A 84 1.50 11.51 7.13
N ALA A 85 1.14 10.35 7.68
CA ALA A 85 -0.15 9.73 7.41
C ALA A 85 -1.31 10.63 7.91
N ASP A 86 -1.17 11.21 9.11
CA ASP A 86 -2.18 12.10 9.70
C ASP A 86 -2.34 13.40 8.89
N GLY A 87 -1.25 13.99 8.43
CA GLY A 87 -1.29 15.17 7.58
C GLY A 87 -2.09 14.92 6.29
N THR A 88 -1.84 13.80 5.63
CA THR A 88 -2.59 13.42 4.41
C THR A 88 -4.06 13.10 4.73
N ALA A 89 -4.31 12.39 5.82
CA ALA A 89 -5.66 12.06 6.27
C ALA A 89 -6.51 13.32 6.53
N VAL A 90 -5.92 14.31 7.20
CA VAL A 90 -6.57 15.60 7.50
C VAL A 90 -6.89 16.38 6.22
N GLU A 91 -6.01 16.36 5.22
CA GLU A 91 -6.27 17.05 3.96
C GLU A 91 -7.39 16.38 3.15
N ILE A 92 -7.49 15.07 3.16
CA ILE A 92 -8.60 14.34 2.54
C ILE A 92 -9.91 14.63 3.26
N ASP A 93 -9.93 14.60 4.59
CA ASP A 93 -11.12 14.86 5.39
C ASP A 93 -11.66 16.29 5.19
N LYS A 94 -10.77 17.28 5.13
CA LYS A 94 -11.15 18.68 4.88
C LYS A 94 -11.73 18.93 3.49
N ASN A 95 -11.22 18.25 2.49
CA ASN A 95 -11.55 18.52 1.09
C ASN A 95 -12.66 17.59 0.56
N GLY A 96 -12.99 16.53 1.28
CA GLY A 96 -14.00 15.55 0.89
C GLY A 96 -15.37 15.85 1.51
N THR A 97 -16.41 16.00 0.71
CA THR A 97 -17.76 16.27 1.20
C THR A 97 -18.51 15.04 1.70
N ALA A 98 -18.05 13.85 1.38
CA ALA A 98 -18.68 12.58 1.75
C ALA A 98 -17.63 11.48 2.02
N THR A 99 -16.42 11.86 2.36
CA THR A 99 -15.34 10.92 2.65
C THR A 99 -15.40 10.45 4.10
N ARG A 100 -15.07 9.18 4.30
CA ARG A 100 -14.79 8.59 5.61
C ARG A 100 -13.31 8.28 5.70
N VAL A 101 -12.67 8.80 6.73
CA VAL A 101 -11.26 8.57 7.03
C VAL A 101 -11.13 7.73 8.30
N ASP A 102 -10.56 6.53 8.15
CA ASP A 102 -10.24 5.65 9.28
C ASP A 102 -8.71 5.64 9.49
N LYS A 103 -8.27 5.58 10.74
CA LYS A 103 -6.85 5.63 11.12
C LYS A 103 -6.49 4.39 11.94
N ILE A 104 -5.46 3.67 11.50
CA ILE A 104 -4.90 2.49 12.15
C ILE A 104 -3.43 2.80 12.44
N TYR A 105 -3.18 3.57 13.50
CA TYR A 105 -1.83 3.98 13.87
C TYR A 105 -1.31 3.06 14.97
N MET A 106 -0.16 2.43 14.74
CA MET A 106 0.42 1.43 15.64
C MET A 106 0.63 1.98 17.05
N LEU A 107 0.94 3.26 17.17
CA LEU A 107 1.06 3.98 18.45
C LEU A 107 -0.17 3.89 19.36
N SER A 108 -1.36 3.63 18.79
CA SER A 108 -2.61 3.60 19.52
C SER A 108 -3.01 2.19 20.00
N TYR A 109 -2.18 1.19 19.72
CA TYR A 109 -2.49 -0.20 20.02
C TYR A 109 -1.60 -0.75 21.14
N PRO A 110 -2.14 -1.66 21.96
CA PRO A 110 -1.35 -2.33 22.98
C PRO A 110 -0.30 -3.23 22.33
N VAL A 111 0.91 -3.16 22.86
CA VAL A 111 2.03 -4.02 22.48
C VAL A 111 1.93 -5.35 23.20
N GLU A 112 2.07 -6.43 22.47
CA GLU A 112 2.17 -7.79 22.97
C GLU A 112 3.60 -8.29 22.76
N ASN A 113 4.23 -8.78 23.82
CA ASN A 113 5.56 -9.38 23.73
C ASN A 113 5.42 -10.91 23.78
N SER A 114 5.96 -11.57 22.79
CA SER A 114 6.01 -13.04 22.67
C SER A 114 7.45 -13.53 22.55
N ALA A 115 7.63 -14.85 22.57
CA ALA A 115 8.94 -15.47 22.30
C ALA A 115 9.45 -15.16 20.88
N GLU A 116 8.54 -14.78 19.97
CA GLU A 116 8.85 -14.44 18.58
C GLU A 116 9.08 -12.94 18.36
N GLY A 117 9.07 -12.15 19.43
CA GLY A 117 9.26 -10.71 19.42
C GLY A 117 7.97 -9.94 19.71
N ARG A 118 8.07 -8.63 19.47
CA ARG A 118 6.99 -7.66 19.63
C ARG A 118 5.89 -7.91 18.59
N ARG A 119 4.62 -7.77 18.98
CA ARG A 119 3.45 -7.96 18.13
C ARG A 119 2.38 -6.91 18.43
N LEU A 120 1.56 -6.63 17.43
CA LEU A 120 0.40 -5.74 17.51
C LEU A 120 -0.80 -6.44 16.84
N ALA A 121 -1.31 -7.49 17.50
CA ALA A 121 -2.38 -8.34 16.96
C ALA A 121 -3.66 -7.54 16.62
N GLY A 122 -3.95 -6.48 17.37
CA GLY A 122 -5.05 -5.57 17.10
C GLY A 122 -4.90 -4.85 15.77
N VAL A 123 -3.70 -4.36 15.44
CA VAL A 123 -3.42 -3.70 14.14
C VAL A 123 -3.64 -4.67 12.98
N ARG A 124 -3.11 -5.90 13.09
CA ARG A 124 -3.29 -6.92 12.06
C ARG A 124 -4.77 -7.23 11.82
N SER A 125 -5.53 -7.42 12.90
CA SER A 125 -6.98 -7.66 12.80
C SER A 125 -7.71 -6.51 12.13
N ASP A 126 -7.39 -5.28 12.48
CA ASP A 126 -8.03 -4.08 11.94
C ASP A 126 -7.67 -3.86 10.47
N MET A 127 -6.42 -4.15 10.06
CA MET A 127 -6.03 -4.11 8.65
C MET A 127 -6.80 -5.13 7.81
N ILE A 128 -6.86 -6.39 8.22
CA ILE A 128 -7.62 -7.45 7.53
C ILE A 128 -9.09 -7.04 7.43
N ARG A 129 -9.66 -6.53 8.51
CA ARG A 129 -11.04 -6.03 8.53
C ARG A 129 -11.21 -4.86 7.57
N ALA A 130 -10.31 -3.89 7.55
CA ALA A 130 -10.37 -2.71 6.67
C ALA A 130 -10.38 -3.13 5.20
N PHE A 131 -9.52 -4.06 4.80
CA PHE A 131 -9.54 -4.63 3.46
C PHE A 131 -10.86 -5.34 3.14
N ASN A 132 -11.35 -6.19 4.04
CA ASN A 132 -12.54 -7.00 3.83
C ASN A 132 -13.83 -6.17 3.78
N GLU A 133 -13.94 -5.12 4.58
CA GLU A 133 -15.03 -4.15 4.51
C GLU A 133 -14.98 -3.30 3.23
N GLY A 134 -13.80 -3.15 2.65
CA GLY A 134 -13.52 -2.34 1.48
C GLY A 134 -13.17 -0.89 1.82
N ALA A 135 -12.26 -0.35 1.06
CA ALA A 135 -11.89 1.06 1.06
C ALA A 135 -11.42 1.44 -0.35
N LEU A 136 -11.61 2.68 -0.76
CA LEU A 136 -11.05 3.16 -2.02
C LEU A 136 -9.53 3.08 -1.97
N VAL A 137 -8.96 3.59 -0.88
CA VAL A 137 -7.52 3.58 -0.64
C VAL A 137 -7.24 3.06 0.76
N VAL A 138 -6.28 2.15 0.86
CA VAL A 138 -5.55 1.86 2.10
C VAL A 138 -4.13 2.38 1.89
N ASN A 139 -3.72 3.34 2.70
CA ASN A 139 -2.38 3.90 2.65
C ASN A 139 -1.57 3.40 3.85
N TYR A 140 -0.41 2.84 3.59
CA TYR A 140 0.55 2.45 4.63
C TYR A 140 1.81 3.31 4.54
N SER A 141 2.23 3.85 5.67
CA SER A 141 3.50 4.54 5.84
C SER A 141 4.28 3.89 6.98
N GLY A 142 5.45 3.32 6.69
CA GLY A 142 6.21 2.60 7.70
C GLY A 142 7.33 1.74 7.15
N HIS A 143 7.94 0.97 8.04
CA HIS A 143 8.94 -0.02 7.69
C HIS A 143 8.32 -1.22 6.98
N GLY A 144 9.10 -1.91 6.17
CA GLY A 144 8.64 -3.12 5.51
C GLY A 144 9.75 -3.89 4.84
N GLY A 145 9.40 -5.09 4.50
CA GLY A 145 10.23 -6.02 3.76
C GLY A 145 9.45 -6.63 2.61
N GLN A 146 10.10 -7.54 1.92
CA GLN A 146 9.55 -8.19 0.74
C GLN A 146 8.24 -8.96 1.00
N PHE A 147 8.04 -9.47 2.23
CA PHE A 147 6.91 -10.33 2.59
C PHE A 147 6.10 -9.81 3.78
N VAL A 148 6.45 -8.64 4.32
CA VAL A 148 5.94 -8.18 5.61
C VAL A 148 5.90 -6.67 5.71
N LEU A 149 4.89 -6.14 6.40
CA LEU A 149 4.82 -4.76 6.84
C LEU A 149 5.18 -4.69 8.31
N SER A 150 6.07 -3.80 8.65
CA SER A 150 6.70 -3.55 9.94
C SER A 150 7.43 -4.75 10.56
N ASP A 151 8.26 -4.49 11.56
CA ASP A 151 8.95 -5.53 12.36
C ASP A 151 7.97 -6.37 13.18
N GLU A 152 6.84 -5.80 13.56
CA GLU A 152 5.75 -6.45 14.29
C GLU A 152 4.90 -7.39 13.43
N LYS A 153 5.14 -7.41 12.11
CA LYS A 153 4.42 -8.23 11.14
C LYS A 153 2.91 -7.96 11.16
N ILE A 154 2.56 -6.69 11.06
CA ILE A 154 1.15 -6.25 11.11
C ILE A 154 0.35 -6.72 9.91
N PHE A 155 1.01 -7.02 8.80
CA PHE A 155 0.42 -7.67 7.62
C PHE A 155 1.51 -8.39 6.83
N THR A 156 1.22 -9.61 6.40
CA THR A 156 2.18 -10.46 5.69
C THR A 156 1.55 -11.07 4.43
N VAL A 157 2.36 -11.64 3.56
CA VAL A 157 1.86 -12.39 2.38
C VAL A 157 0.94 -13.54 2.78
N ASP A 158 1.12 -14.14 3.97
CA ASP A 158 0.28 -15.22 4.49
C ASP A 158 -1.12 -14.73 4.89
N ASP A 159 -1.33 -13.42 5.01
CA ASP A 159 -2.63 -12.82 5.31
C ASP A 159 -3.48 -12.59 4.05
N VAL A 160 -2.86 -12.56 2.89
CA VAL A 160 -3.57 -12.32 1.61
C VAL A 160 -4.72 -13.31 1.38
N PRO A 161 -4.57 -14.63 1.65
CA PRO A 161 -5.68 -15.58 1.54
C PRO A 161 -6.87 -15.32 2.46
N LEU A 162 -6.72 -14.49 3.50
CA LEU A 162 -7.79 -14.11 4.42
C LEU A 162 -8.65 -12.96 3.89
N LEU A 163 -8.24 -12.36 2.77
CA LEU A 163 -8.97 -11.25 2.16
C LEU A 163 -10.17 -11.77 1.35
N THR A 164 -11.32 -11.17 1.59
CA THR A 164 -12.61 -11.53 0.98
C THR A 164 -13.23 -10.38 0.17
N ASN A 165 -12.42 -9.37 -0.18
CA ASN A 165 -12.85 -8.12 -0.79
C ASN A 165 -12.86 -8.14 -2.33
N ALA A 166 -13.06 -9.29 -2.95
CA ALA A 166 -13.02 -9.43 -4.43
C ALA A 166 -13.96 -8.48 -5.17
N ASP A 167 -15.11 -8.12 -4.57
CA ASP A 167 -16.08 -7.19 -5.13
C ASP A 167 -15.84 -5.73 -4.71
N ARG A 168 -14.87 -5.49 -3.84
CA ARG A 168 -14.49 -4.19 -3.29
C ARG A 168 -12.97 -4.04 -3.28
N PRO A 169 -12.32 -4.17 -4.46
CA PRO A 169 -10.86 -4.14 -4.52
C PRO A 169 -10.33 -2.75 -4.15
N THR A 170 -9.36 -2.73 -3.29
CA THR A 170 -8.75 -1.52 -2.72
C THR A 170 -7.49 -1.15 -3.50
N ILE A 171 -7.26 0.15 -3.67
CA ILE A 171 -5.94 0.66 -4.08
C ILE A 171 -5.07 0.69 -2.83
N PHE A 172 -4.04 -0.16 -2.81
CA PHE A 172 -3.09 -0.20 -1.70
C PHE A 172 -1.87 0.64 -2.04
N VAL A 173 -1.70 1.76 -1.35
CA VAL A 173 -0.58 2.68 -1.49
C VAL A 173 0.39 2.43 -0.33
N THR A 174 1.66 2.19 -0.64
CA THR A 174 2.66 1.85 0.37
C THR A 174 3.88 2.75 0.24
N ALA A 175 4.17 3.49 1.31
CA ALA A 175 5.41 4.22 1.50
C ALA A 175 6.31 3.39 2.43
N THR A 176 7.00 2.40 1.85
CA THR A 176 7.82 1.43 2.57
C THR A 176 8.94 0.87 1.69
N CYS A 177 9.90 0.17 2.31
CA CYS A 177 11.00 -0.49 1.59
C CYS A 177 10.55 -1.86 1.03
N GLN A 178 11.10 -2.23 -0.14
CA GLN A 178 11.09 -3.58 -0.72
C GLN A 178 9.73 -4.25 -0.99
N LEU A 179 8.62 -3.64 -0.62
CA LEU A 179 7.30 -4.21 -0.90
C LEU A 179 7.04 -4.28 -2.41
N GLY A 180 6.42 -5.36 -2.88
CA GLY A 180 6.09 -5.52 -4.29
C GLY A 180 7.30 -5.67 -5.22
N ARG A 181 8.44 -6.06 -4.69
CA ARG A 181 9.66 -6.27 -5.46
C ARG A 181 9.47 -7.38 -6.50
N TYR A 182 9.53 -7.02 -7.78
CA TYR A 182 9.30 -7.93 -8.92
C TYR A 182 10.57 -8.32 -9.66
N ASP A 183 11.71 -7.74 -9.32
CA ASP A 183 13.01 -7.96 -9.94
C ASP A 183 13.85 -9.05 -9.26
N ASP A 184 13.30 -9.72 -8.26
CA ASP A 184 13.93 -10.84 -7.58
C ASP A 184 13.44 -12.16 -8.17
N HIS A 185 14.35 -12.89 -8.80
CA HIS A 185 14.05 -14.16 -9.48
C HIS A 185 13.83 -15.35 -8.52
N GLU A 186 14.25 -15.21 -7.27
CA GLU A 186 14.23 -16.30 -6.28
C GLU A 186 12.99 -16.26 -5.40
N SER A 187 12.23 -15.18 -5.42
CA SER A 187 11.10 -15.01 -4.53
C SER A 187 9.87 -14.44 -5.24
N SER A 188 8.71 -15.00 -4.94
CA SER A 188 7.43 -14.38 -5.25
C SER A 188 7.01 -13.48 -4.08
N SER A 189 6.95 -12.19 -4.33
CA SER A 189 6.44 -11.23 -3.35
C SER A 189 4.92 -11.03 -3.49
N TRP A 190 4.42 -9.91 -3.06
CA TRP A 190 2.99 -9.52 -3.05
C TRP A 190 2.29 -9.49 -4.43
N ALA A 191 2.98 -9.83 -5.50
CA ALA A 191 2.45 -9.81 -6.87
C ALA A 191 1.52 -10.98 -7.17
#